data_d49dacd2252aa2d2dda6e663616f0f32
#
_entry.id   d49dacd2252aa2d2dda6e663616f0f32
#
_cell.length_a   1.000
_cell.length_b   1.000
_cell.length_c   1.000
_cell.angle_alpha   90.00
_cell.angle_beta   90.00
_cell.angle_gamma   90.00
#
_symmetry.space_group_name_H-M   'P 1'
#
loop_
_entity.id
_entity.type
_entity.pdbx_description
1 polymer ?
#
loop_
_entity_poly.entity_id
_entity_poly.type
_entity_poly.pdbx_seq_one_letter_code
_entity_poly.pdbx_strand_id
1 'polypeptide(L)'
;MKKIGVLGTGTMGAGIIQVLAQNGYEVVLRARRQTSVDNGIATVTKNLDKMVKKEKITEEQKNEILSRVHGSTDIEIVKDADLIIEAATENMEAKKALFKELDELVKPEAIIATNTSSLSITEIAAATNRPDKIIGMHFFNPVPAMKLVEIIKGLATSEETKNTILELTAALKKTPVEVEEA
;
A
#
# COMPACT_ATOMS: atom_id res chain seq x y z
N MET A 1 9.64 9.04 -5.41
CA MET A 1 8.32 8.61 -4.91
C MET A 1 8.05 9.32 -3.58
N LYS A 2 6.98 10.08 -3.51
CA LYS A 2 6.67 10.90 -2.32
C LYS A 2 5.32 10.57 -1.70
N LYS A 3 4.31 10.30 -2.50
CA LYS A 3 2.94 10.12 -2.07
C LYS A 3 2.43 8.73 -2.47
N ILE A 4 1.93 8.01 -1.48
CA ILE A 4 1.46 6.63 -1.68
C ILE A 4 0.01 6.56 -1.21
N GLY A 5 -0.84 6.01 -2.08
CA GLY A 5 -2.23 5.73 -1.75
C GLY A 5 -2.37 4.31 -1.24
N VAL A 6 -3.15 4.13 -0.20
CA VAL A 6 -3.48 2.79 0.33
C VAL A 6 -4.99 2.62 0.31
N LEU A 7 -5.45 1.56 -0.31
CA LEU A 7 -6.86 1.19 -0.35
C LEU A 7 -7.10 0.05 0.62
N GLY A 8 -8.03 0.26 1.55
CA GLY A 8 -8.31 -0.69 2.61
C GLY A 8 -7.64 -0.30 3.91
N THR A 9 -8.40 -0.38 5.00
CA THR A 9 -7.98 0.07 6.33
C THR A 9 -8.13 -1.01 7.40
N GLY A 10 -8.25 -2.27 6.99
CA GLY A 10 -8.21 -3.40 7.91
C GLY A 10 -6.81 -3.56 8.50
N THR A 11 -6.57 -4.68 9.17
CA THR A 11 -5.27 -4.95 9.84
C THR A 11 -4.07 -4.75 8.91
N MET A 12 -4.15 -5.28 7.69
CA MET A 12 -3.05 -5.18 6.72
C MET A 12 -2.89 -3.74 6.22
N GLY A 13 -4.00 -3.10 5.82
CA GLY A 13 -3.98 -1.72 5.34
C GLY A 13 -3.43 -0.75 6.38
N ALA A 14 -3.90 -0.84 7.62
CA ALA A 14 -3.42 0.01 8.71
C ALA A 14 -1.93 -0.19 8.97
N GLY A 15 -1.46 -1.43 8.95
CA GLY A 15 -0.03 -1.72 9.12
C GLY A 15 0.83 -1.15 8.01
N ILE A 16 0.38 -1.26 6.77
CA ILE A 16 1.08 -0.70 5.61
C ILE A 16 1.14 0.84 5.72
N ILE A 17 0.03 1.48 6.05
CA ILE A 17 -0.04 2.93 6.26
C ILE A 17 0.98 3.36 7.32
N GLN A 18 1.02 2.68 8.45
CA GLN A 18 1.93 2.99 9.53
C GLN A 18 3.39 2.94 9.08
N VAL A 19 3.80 1.85 8.44
CA VAL A 19 5.18 1.65 8.00
C VAL A 19 5.59 2.71 6.98
N LEU A 20 4.72 3.02 6.04
CA LEU A 20 4.99 4.08 5.06
C LEU A 20 5.17 5.43 5.71
N ALA A 21 4.25 5.82 6.59
CA ALA A 21 4.30 7.10 7.27
C ALA A 21 5.51 7.21 8.21
N GLN A 22 5.86 6.12 8.89
CA GLN A 22 7.06 6.08 9.74
C GLN A 22 8.34 6.31 8.95
N ASN A 23 8.36 5.95 7.68
CA ASN A 23 9.53 6.10 6.82
C ASN A 23 9.49 7.37 5.96
N GLY A 24 8.62 8.31 6.29
CA GLY A 24 8.65 9.65 5.71
C GLY A 24 7.77 9.87 4.50
N TYR A 25 6.96 8.89 4.11
CA TYR A 25 6.08 9.03 2.95
C TYR A 25 4.77 9.72 3.33
N GLU A 26 4.25 10.55 2.42
CA GLU A 26 2.88 11.05 2.52
C GLU A 26 1.94 9.90 2.13
N VAL A 27 0.99 9.60 2.97
CA VAL A 27 0.08 8.49 2.78
C VAL A 27 -1.36 9.01 2.73
N VAL A 28 -2.04 8.68 1.66
CA VAL A 28 -3.48 8.94 1.54
C VAL A 28 -4.19 7.60 1.57
N LEU A 29 -5.11 7.45 2.51
CA LEU A 29 -5.85 6.20 2.65
C LEU A 29 -7.30 6.40 2.24
N ARG A 30 -7.84 5.39 1.61
CA ARG A 30 -9.24 5.40 1.21
C ARG A 30 -9.93 4.12 1.63
N ALA A 31 -11.08 4.26 2.22
CA ALA A 31 -11.99 3.16 2.49
C ALA A 31 -13.40 3.60 2.10
N ARG A 32 -14.29 2.64 1.89
CA ARG A 32 -15.65 2.95 1.43
C ARG A 32 -16.50 3.67 2.46
N ARG A 33 -16.21 3.45 3.76
CA ARG A 33 -16.98 4.02 4.87
C ARG A 33 -16.11 4.91 5.73
N GLN A 34 -16.68 6.00 6.21
CA GLN A 34 -15.96 6.89 7.12
C GLN A 34 -15.52 6.19 8.39
N THR A 35 -16.35 5.27 8.92
CA THR A 35 -15.97 4.47 10.09
C THR A 35 -14.71 3.65 9.85
N SER A 36 -14.56 3.10 8.65
CA SER A 36 -13.37 2.33 8.27
C SER A 36 -12.12 3.23 8.18
N VAL A 37 -12.28 4.43 7.62
CA VAL A 37 -11.19 5.43 7.59
C VAL A 37 -10.77 5.77 9.01
N ASP A 38 -11.73 6.10 9.86
CA ASP A 38 -11.46 6.50 11.25
C ASP A 38 -10.81 5.37 12.04
N ASN A 39 -11.28 4.13 11.86
CA ASN A 39 -10.71 2.96 12.52
C ASN A 39 -9.28 2.69 12.07
N GLY A 40 -8.98 2.89 10.79
CA GLY A 40 -7.63 2.73 10.27
C GLY A 40 -6.66 3.71 10.92
N ILE A 41 -7.04 4.97 10.98
CA ILE A 41 -6.23 6.03 11.62
C ILE A 41 -6.10 5.77 13.12
N ALA A 42 -7.17 5.34 13.78
CA ALA A 42 -7.15 5.00 15.21
C ALA A 42 -6.19 3.85 15.50
N THR A 43 -6.16 2.84 14.64
CA THR A 43 -5.23 1.69 14.78
C THR A 43 -3.78 2.16 14.67
N VAL A 44 -3.47 2.99 13.69
CA VAL A 44 -2.13 3.56 13.53
C VAL A 44 -1.75 4.37 14.77
N THR A 45 -2.64 5.23 15.23
CA THR A 45 -2.43 6.07 16.42
C THR A 45 -2.14 5.21 17.65
N LYS A 46 -2.94 4.18 17.86
CA LYS A 46 -2.77 3.26 19.00
C LYS A 46 -1.41 2.56 18.97
N ASN A 47 -0.99 2.11 17.79
CA ASN A 47 0.30 1.44 17.63
C ASN A 47 1.47 2.40 17.89
N LEU A 48 1.36 3.64 17.44
CA LEU A 48 2.37 4.66 17.69
C LEU A 48 2.41 5.05 19.19
N ASP A 49 1.25 5.11 19.84
CA ASP A 49 1.19 5.35 21.30
C ASP A 49 1.95 4.27 22.08
N LYS A 50 1.83 3.01 21.66
CA LYS A 50 2.60 1.92 22.26
C LYS A 50 4.09 2.11 22.09
N MET A 51 4.51 2.61 20.93
CA MET A 51 5.93 2.88 20.65
C MET A 51 6.45 4.02 21.53
N VAL A 52 5.63 5.05 21.75
CA VAL A 52 5.99 6.15 22.68
C VAL A 52 6.15 5.61 24.10
N LYS A 53 5.21 4.78 24.57
CA LYS A 53 5.29 4.16 25.90
C LYS A 53 6.54 3.31 26.09
N LYS A 54 6.99 2.65 25.02
CA LYS A 54 8.20 1.82 25.04
C LYS A 54 9.47 2.62 24.77
N GLU A 55 9.34 3.93 24.68
CA GLU A 55 10.44 4.87 24.42
C GLU A 55 11.16 4.61 23.09
N LYS A 56 10.48 4.00 22.11
CA LYS A 56 11.02 3.75 20.77
C LYS A 56 10.95 4.99 19.90
N ILE A 57 9.95 5.84 20.13
CA ILE A 57 9.78 7.14 19.47
C ILE A 57 9.32 8.15 20.52
N THR A 58 9.51 9.44 20.21
CA THR A 58 9.01 10.53 21.03
C THR A 58 7.57 10.88 20.66
N GLU A 59 6.91 11.65 21.51
CA GLU A 59 5.58 12.19 21.23
C GLU A 59 5.60 13.09 19.99
N GLU A 60 6.67 13.88 19.82
CA GLU A 60 6.86 14.72 18.64
C GLU A 60 6.97 13.88 17.36
N GLN A 61 7.73 12.79 17.40
CA GLN A 61 7.87 11.88 16.27
C GLN A 61 6.53 11.24 15.90
N LYS A 62 5.74 10.83 16.91
CA LYS A 62 4.41 10.30 16.69
C LYS A 62 3.55 11.33 15.94
N ASN A 63 3.52 12.57 16.41
CA ASN A 63 2.72 13.62 15.80
C ASN A 63 3.17 13.92 14.37
N GLU A 64 4.46 13.89 14.11
CA GLU A 64 5.02 14.06 12.78
C GLU A 64 4.60 12.94 11.84
N ILE A 65 4.65 11.69 12.31
CA ILE A 65 4.21 10.52 11.54
C ILE A 65 2.73 10.66 11.18
N LEU A 66 1.89 10.97 12.17
CA LEU A 66 0.44 11.12 11.95
C LEU A 66 0.11 12.28 11.01
N SER A 67 0.92 13.31 10.98
CA SER A 67 0.73 14.45 10.07
C SER A 67 0.85 14.06 8.59
N ARG A 68 1.49 12.92 8.30
CA ARG A 68 1.65 12.40 6.94
C ARG A 68 0.49 11.53 6.49
N VAL A 69 -0.49 11.26 7.36
CA VAL A 69 -1.59 10.33 7.07
C VAL A 69 -2.90 11.11 6.87
N HIS A 70 -3.50 10.96 5.70
CA HIS A 70 -4.74 11.63 5.33
C HIS A 70 -5.74 10.61 4.79
N GLY A 71 -6.99 10.66 5.26
CA GLY A 71 -8.00 9.69 4.89
C GLY A 71 -9.23 10.30 4.27
N SER A 72 -9.89 9.54 3.40
CA SER A 72 -11.15 9.94 2.76
C SER A 72 -11.92 8.71 2.31
N THR A 73 -13.23 8.86 2.14
CA THR A 73 -14.06 7.87 1.45
C THR A 73 -14.07 8.10 -0.06
N ASP A 74 -13.62 9.27 -0.51
CA ASP A 74 -13.57 9.63 -1.93
C ASP A 74 -12.31 9.05 -2.57
N ILE A 75 -12.48 8.21 -3.59
CA ILE A 75 -11.36 7.58 -4.30
C ILE A 75 -10.46 8.62 -5.01
N GLU A 76 -10.97 9.81 -5.28
CA GLU A 76 -10.19 10.89 -5.88
C GLU A 76 -8.97 11.29 -5.04
N ILE A 77 -8.96 10.94 -3.75
CA ILE A 77 -7.83 11.27 -2.87
C ILE A 77 -6.50 10.64 -3.36
N VAL A 78 -6.58 9.53 -4.12
CA VAL A 78 -5.39 8.82 -4.58
C VAL A 78 -4.89 9.24 -5.96
N LYS A 79 -5.59 10.13 -6.64
CA LYS A 79 -5.29 10.46 -8.05
C LYS A 79 -3.87 10.99 -8.29
N ASP A 80 -3.29 11.67 -7.33
CA ASP A 80 -1.94 12.26 -7.44
C ASP A 80 -0.85 11.36 -6.84
N ALA A 81 -1.19 10.17 -6.39
CA ALA A 81 -0.22 9.27 -5.80
C ALA A 81 0.76 8.72 -6.83
N ASP A 82 1.98 8.46 -6.39
CA ASP A 82 3.03 7.84 -7.22
C ASP A 82 2.89 6.32 -7.26
N LEU A 83 2.28 5.77 -6.22
CA LEU A 83 2.04 4.35 -6.05
C LEU A 83 0.72 4.16 -5.31
N ILE A 84 -0.05 3.18 -5.74
CA ILE A 84 -1.24 2.72 -5.01
C ILE A 84 -0.94 1.31 -4.51
N ILE A 85 -1.19 1.05 -3.22
CA ILE A 85 -1.12 -0.29 -2.66
C ILE A 85 -2.55 -0.69 -2.28
N GLU A 86 -3.06 -1.71 -2.94
CA GLU A 86 -4.42 -2.18 -2.71
C GLU A 86 -4.40 -3.35 -1.72
N ALA A 87 -5.13 -3.22 -0.62
CA ALA A 87 -5.26 -4.22 0.44
C ALA A 87 -6.74 -4.38 0.85
N ALA A 88 -7.66 -4.15 -0.09
CA ALA A 88 -9.09 -4.02 0.21
C ALA A 88 -9.91 -5.30 -0.01
N THR A 89 -9.55 -6.14 -0.96
CA THR A 89 -10.37 -7.30 -1.31
C THR A 89 -9.56 -8.47 -1.85
N GLU A 90 -10.05 -9.69 -1.61
CA GLU A 90 -9.51 -10.91 -2.20
C GLU A 90 -10.44 -11.46 -3.31
N ASN A 91 -11.52 -10.76 -3.66
CA ASN A 91 -12.41 -11.15 -4.74
C ASN A 91 -11.84 -10.68 -6.07
N MET A 92 -11.58 -11.60 -7.00
CA MET A 92 -10.95 -11.31 -8.29
C MET A 92 -11.76 -10.32 -9.13
N GLU A 93 -13.06 -10.50 -9.25
CA GLU A 93 -13.89 -9.62 -10.07
C GLU A 93 -13.96 -8.21 -9.50
N ALA A 94 -14.09 -8.09 -8.18
CA ALA A 94 -14.09 -6.80 -7.50
C ALA A 94 -12.73 -6.12 -7.66
N LYS A 95 -11.64 -6.88 -7.60
CA LYS A 95 -10.27 -6.37 -7.76
C LYS A 95 -10.02 -5.87 -9.19
N LYS A 96 -10.46 -6.62 -10.19
CA LYS A 96 -10.35 -6.18 -11.58
C LYS A 96 -11.10 -4.88 -11.84
N ALA A 97 -12.31 -4.76 -11.30
CA ALA A 97 -13.11 -3.55 -11.44
C ALA A 97 -12.43 -2.36 -10.76
N LEU A 98 -11.88 -2.57 -9.58
CA LEU A 98 -11.15 -1.53 -8.85
C LEU A 98 -9.88 -1.09 -9.59
N PHE A 99 -9.11 -2.04 -10.12
CA PHE A 99 -7.88 -1.72 -10.85
C PHE A 99 -8.18 -0.98 -12.15
N LYS A 100 -9.27 -1.32 -12.83
CA LYS A 100 -9.72 -0.59 -14.01
C LYS A 100 -10.08 0.85 -13.66
N GLU A 101 -10.79 1.05 -12.55
CA GLU A 101 -11.14 2.38 -12.06
C GLU A 101 -9.89 3.18 -11.70
N LEU A 102 -8.97 2.58 -10.97
CA LEU A 102 -7.71 3.21 -10.59
C LEU A 102 -6.87 3.59 -11.82
N ASP A 103 -6.82 2.72 -12.82
CA ASP A 103 -6.07 2.97 -14.04
C ASP A 103 -6.57 4.21 -14.78
N GLU A 104 -7.87 4.46 -14.75
CA GLU A 104 -8.47 5.64 -15.37
C GLU A 104 -8.27 6.91 -14.53
N LEU A 105 -8.09 6.76 -13.22
CA LEU A 105 -8.02 7.85 -12.26
C LEU A 105 -6.61 8.37 -12.01
N VAL A 106 -5.65 7.46 -11.81
CA VAL A 106 -4.30 7.84 -11.37
C VAL A 106 -3.44 8.30 -12.55
N LYS A 107 -2.38 9.04 -12.25
CA LYS A 107 -1.50 9.54 -13.30
C LYS A 107 -0.82 8.41 -14.07
N PRO A 108 -0.46 8.63 -15.35
CA PRO A 108 0.04 7.56 -16.22
C PRO A 108 1.27 6.82 -15.71
N GLU A 109 2.15 7.47 -15.00
CA GLU A 109 3.40 6.88 -14.49
C GLU A 109 3.22 6.14 -13.17
N ALA A 110 2.04 6.23 -12.54
CA ALA A 110 1.81 5.58 -11.23
C ALA A 110 1.80 4.06 -11.35
N ILE A 111 2.41 3.43 -10.36
CA ILE A 111 2.39 1.97 -10.20
C ILE A 111 1.19 1.61 -9.32
N ILE A 112 0.53 0.51 -9.64
CA ILE A 112 -0.56 -0.02 -8.82
C ILE A 112 -0.14 -1.42 -8.35
N ALA A 113 0.03 -1.55 -7.03
CA ALA A 113 0.43 -2.80 -6.40
C ALA A 113 -0.76 -3.41 -5.66
N THR A 114 -0.75 -4.73 -5.53
CA THR A 114 -1.75 -5.43 -4.73
C THR A 114 -1.08 -6.27 -3.65
N ASN A 115 -1.68 -6.29 -2.46
CA ASN A 115 -1.18 -7.08 -1.33
C ASN A 115 -1.64 -8.55 -1.38
N THR A 116 -2.32 -8.97 -2.44
CA THR A 116 -2.74 -10.36 -2.56
C THR A 116 -1.57 -11.31 -2.71
N SER A 117 -1.70 -12.52 -2.16
CA SER A 117 -0.72 -13.60 -2.33
C SER A 117 -1.30 -14.76 -3.14
N SER A 118 -2.60 -14.76 -3.43
CA SER A 118 -3.30 -15.90 -4.01
C SER A 118 -3.93 -15.64 -5.37
N LEU A 119 -4.12 -14.37 -5.75
CA LEU A 119 -4.76 -14.04 -7.02
C LEU A 119 -3.70 -13.74 -8.09
N SER A 120 -4.01 -14.05 -9.35
CA SER A 120 -3.09 -13.83 -10.47
C SER A 120 -2.86 -12.35 -10.74
N ILE A 121 -1.62 -11.93 -10.63
CA ILE A 121 -1.18 -10.57 -10.98
C ILE A 121 -1.40 -10.32 -12.47
N THR A 122 -1.08 -11.31 -13.32
CA THR A 122 -1.26 -11.22 -14.76
C THR A 122 -2.72 -10.96 -15.13
N GLU A 123 -3.65 -11.66 -14.49
CA GLU A 123 -5.08 -11.49 -14.72
C GLU A 123 -5.57 -10.11 -14.28
N ILE A 124 -5.12 -9.63 -13.13
CA ILE A 124 -5.43 -8.28 -12.64
C ILE A 124 -4.91 -7.23 -13.61
N ALA A 125 -3.66 -7.39 -14.03
CA ALA A 125 -3.00 -6.47 -14.95
C ALA A 125 -3.73 -6.37 -16.30
N ALA A 126 -4.28 -7.47 -16.78
CA ALA A 126 -5.02 -7.51 -18.04
C ALA A 126 -6.30 -6.65 -18.01
N ALA A 127 -6.81 -6.31 -16.84
CA ALA A 127 -7.96 -5.42 -16.70
C ALA A 127 -7.60 -3.94 -16.85
N THR A 128 -6.30 -3.61 -16.97
CA THR A 128 -5.80 -2.23 -17.04
C THR A 128 -5.11 -1.95 -18.37
N ASN A 129 -4.86 -0.68 -18.65
CA ASN A 129 -4.06 -0.24 -19.79
C ASN A 129 -2.59 -0.01 -19.41
N ARG A 130 -2.18 -0.43 -18.19
CA ARG A 130 -0.80 -0.35 -17.72
C ARG A 130 -0.33 -1.69 -17.12
N PRO A 131 -0.42 -2.80 -17.88
CA PRO A 131 -0.05 -4.11 -17.33
C PRO A 131 1.41 -4.19 -16.87
N ASP A 132 2.28 -3.38 -17.45
CA ASP A 132 3.69 -3.27 -17.07
C ASP A 132 3.91 -2.59 -15.70
N LYS A 133 2.90 -1.88 -15.18
CA LYS A 133 2.95 -1.14 -13.92
C LYS A 133 2.11 -1.77 -12.81
N ILE A 134 1.62 -2.98 -13.02
CA ILE A 134 0.89 -3.76 -12.01
C ILE A 134 1.84 -4.79 -11.42
N ILE A 135 1.85 -4.88 -10.10
CA ILE A 135 2.78 -5.76 -9.39
C ILE A 135 2.16 -6.22 -8.07
N GLY A 136 2.59 -7.37 -7.57
CA GLY A 136 2.26 -7.82 -6.22
C GLY A 136 3.28 -7.30 -5.23
N MET A 137 2.82 -6.76 -4.12
CA MET A 137 3.64 -6.34 -3.00
C MET A 137 3.00 -6.88 -1.73
N HIS A 138 3.37 -8.11 -1.37
CA HIS A 138 2.72 -8.85 -0.30
C HIS A 138 3.45 -8.69 1.02
N PHE A 139 2.81 -7.95 1.93
CA PHE A 139 3.27 -7.79 3.30
C PHE A 139 2.73 -8.92 4.17
N PHE A 140 3.39 -9.16 5.29
CA PHE A 140 2.96 -10.19 6.25
C PHE A 140 2.45 -9.54 7.54
N ASN A 141 1.48 -10.17 8.16
CA ASN A 141 0.85 -9.70 9.39
C ASN A 141 1.64 -10.19 10.62
N PRO A 142 1.96 -9.34 11.59
CA PRO A 142 1.69 -7.89 11.63
C PRO A 142 2.74 -7.09 10.86
N VAL A 143 2.28 -6.21 9.97
CA VAL A 143 3.15 -5.49 9.04
C VAL A 143 4.28 -4.73 9.74
N PRO A 144 4.07 -4.00 10.84
CA PRO A 144 5.17 -3.27 11.47
C PRO A 144 6.30 -4.18 12.00
N ALA A 145 5.97 -5.42 12.38
CA ALA A 145 6.93 -6.35 12.97
C ALA A 145 7.62 -7.25 11.94
N MET A 146 6.93 -7.60 10.87
CA MET A 146 7.43 -8.55 9.88
C MET A 146 8.32 -7.86 8.86
N LYS A 147 9.53 -8.37 8.69
CA LYS A 147 10.51 -7.77 7.79
C LYS A 147 10.36 -8.18 6.34
N LEU A 148 9.78 -9.34 6.08
CA LEU A 148 9.68 -9.90 4.74
C LEU A 148 8.56 -9.23 3.94
N VAL A 149 8.83 -8.92 2.67
CA VAL A 149 7.84 -8.50 1.69
C VAL A 149 8.10 -9.30 0.41
N GLU A 150 7.09 -10.01 -0.06
CA GLU A 150 7.17 -10.72 -1.33
C GLU A 150 6.81 -9.76 -2.48
N ILE A 151 7.69 -9.69 -3.46
CA ILE A 151 7.48 -8.88 -4.66
C ILE A 151 7.15 -9.85 -5.79
N ILE A 152 5.93 -9.77 -6.30
CA ILE A 152 5.38 -10.76 -7.23
C ILE A 152 5.15 -10.13 -8.58
N LYS A 153 5.91 -10.56 -9.58
CA LYS A 153 5.74 -10.09 -10.96
C LYS A 153 4.65 -10.89 -11.67
N GLY A 154 3.79 -10.19 -12.40
CA GLY A 154 2.97 -10.83 -13.43
C GLY A 154 3.79 -10.96 -14.71
N LEU A 155 3.23 -11.60 -15.73
CA LEU A 155 3.92 -11.81 -17.00
C LEU A 155 4.32 -10.49 -17.68
N ALA A 156 3.53 -9.45 -17.53
CA ALA A 156 3.77 -8.16 -18.19
C ALA A 156 4.48 -7.14 -17.31
N THR A 157 4.71 -7.43 -16.02
CA THR A 157 5.36 -6.48 -15.11
C THR A 157 6.76 -6.15 -15.59
N SER A 158 7.07 -4.85 -15.77
CA SER A 158 8.38 -4.43 -16.26
C SER A 158 9.45 -4.55 -15.19
N GLU A 159 10.70 -4.69 -15.63
CA GLU A 159 11.85 -4.67 -14.74
C GLU A 159 11.97 -3.33 -14.01
N GLU A 160 11.63 -2.23 -14.68
CA GLU A 160 11.62 -0.90 -14.08
C GLU A 160 10.64 -0.83 -12.90
N THR A 161 9.41 -1.34 -13.08
CA THR A 161 8.41 -1.39 -12.03
C THR A 161 8.90 -2.25 -10.86
N LYS A 162 9.44 -3.42 -11.15
CA LYS A 162 10.00 -4.31 -10.12
C LYS A 162 11.10 -3.60 -9.34
N ASN A 163 12.04 -2.98 -10.03
CA ASN A 163 13.17 -2.31 -9.37
C ASN A 163 12.72 -1.15 -8.49
N THR A 164 11.71 -0.40 -8.93
CA THR A 164 11.13 0.69 -8.12
C THR A 164 10.55 0.14 -6.81
N ILE A 165 9.86 -0.97 -6.86
CA ILE A 165 9.26 -1.58 -5.67
C ILE A 165 10.31 -2.23 -4.77
N LEU A 166 11.36 -2.81 -5.35
CA LEU A 166 12.49 -3.32 -4.57
C LEU A 166 13.16 -2.18 -3.79
N GLU A 167 13.40 -1.06 -4.43
CA GLU A 167 13.97 0.13 -3.79
C GLU A 167 13.10 0.66 -2.67
N LEU A 168 11.78 0.74 -2.90
CA LEU A 168 10.83 1.15 -1.86
C LEU A 168 10.88 0.20 -0.67
N THR A 169 10.86 -1.10 -0.93
CA THR A 169 10.90 -2.11 0.14
C THR A 169 12.13 -1.94 1.01
N ALA A 170 13.29 -1.72 0.39
CA ALA A 170 14.53 -1.46 1.12
C ALA A 170 14.44 -0.15 1.92
N ALA A 171 13.83 0.90 1.35
CA ALA A 171 13.64 2.18 2.04
C ALA A 171 12.73 2.03 3.26
N LEU A 172 11.82 1.07 3.26
CA LEU A 172 10.97 0.74 4.40
C LEU A 172 11.70 -0.11 5.44
N LYS A 173 12.99 -0.40 5.22
CA LYS A 173 13.83 -1.23 6.09
C LYS A 173 13.31 -2.67 6.18
N LYS A 174 12.73 -3.14 5.09
CA LYS A 174 12.24 -4.51 4.95
C LYS A 174 13.06 -5.27 3.92
N THR A 175 12.93 -6.60 3.96
CA THR A 175 13.68 -7.50 3.07
C THR A 175 12.78 -7.95 1.93
N PRO A 176 13.05 -7.56 0.68
CA PRO A 176 12.26 -8.01 -0.45
C PRO A 176 12.68 -9.40 -0.90
N VAL A 177 11.72 -10.23 -1.25
CA VAL A 177 11.94 -11.52 -1.89
C VAL A 177 11.15 -11.53 -3.18
N GLU A 178 11.85 -11.75 -4.29
CA GLU A 178 11.22 -11.83 -5.60
C GLU A 178 10.59 -13.20 -5.78
N VAL A 179 9.32 -13.20 -6.17
CA VAL A 179 8.54 -14.42 -6.39
C VAL A 179 7.85 -14.28 -7.74
N GLU A 180 7.83 -15.35 -8.51
CA GLU A 180 7.01 -15.39 -9.72
C GLU A 180 5.64 -15.94 -9.36
N GLU A 181 4.60 -15.45 -10.03
CA GLU A 181 3.27 -15.98 -9.81
C GLU A 181 3.15 -17.41 -10.34
N ALA A 182 2.37 -18.20 -9.61
CA ALA A 182 2.17 -19.60 -9.97
C ALA A 182 1.32 -19.79 -11.23
#